data_ea61c67523948b1f2856c4f2be3ce8ff
#
_entry.id   ea61c67523948b1f2856c4f2be3ce8ff
#
_cell.length_a   1.000
_cell.length_b   1.000
_cell.length_c   1.000
_cell.angle_alpha   90.00
_cell.angle_beta   90.00
_cell.angle_gamma   90.00
#
_symmetry.space_group_name_H-M   'P 1'
#
loop_
_entity.id
_entity.type
_entity.pdbx_description
1 polymer ?
#
loop_
_entity_poly.entity_id
_entity_poly.type
_entity_poly.pdbx_seq_one_letter_code
_entity_poly.pdbx_strand_id
1 'polypeptide(L)'
;IMVTPSYMLSILDEYKTQGRDPRESCLEVGIFGAEPWTNAMRKEVENSFDMHAVDIYGLSEVMGPGVANECVETKDGLHIWEDHFYPEIIDLKSNKPKIDGEIGELVFTTLTKEGMPIIRYRTRDLTRLLPGTARSMRRMEKVTGRSDDMIILRGVNIFPTQIEEQLLTVETLSPHFQIEIIKDQRMDKMLVHTECVVGKETEEERSMS
;
A
#
# COMPACT_ATOMS: atom_id res chain seq x y z
N ILE A 1 -2.02 -17.60 6.09
CA ILE A 1 -1.38 -17.43 4.78
C ILE A 1 -0.62 -16.09 4.73
N MET A 2 0.50 -16.03 4.01
CA MET A 2 1.23 -14.78 3.75
C MET A 2 1.50 -14.67 2.25
N VAL A 3 0.90 -13.68 1.62
CA VAL A 3 0.94 -13.46 0.16
C VAL A 3 0.76 -11.98 -0.17
N THR A 4 0.96 -11.58 -1.43
CA THR A 4 0.55 -10.25 -1.88
C THR A 4 -0.98 -10.16 -2.00
N PRO A 5 -1.58 -8.98 -1.81
CA PRO A 5 -3.03 -8.82 -1.96
C PRO A 5 -3.57 -9.28 -3.31
N SER A 6 -2.92 -8.91 -4.41
CA SER A 6 -3.32 -9.32 -5.77
C SER A 6 -3.29 -10.84 -5.95
N TYR A 7 -2.29 -11.52 -5.38
CA TYR A 7 -2.22 -12.98 -5.44
C TYR A 7 -3.36 -13.65 -4.67
N MET A 8 -3.80 -13.05 -3.55
CA MET A 8 -4.95 -13.56 -2.81
C MET A 8 -6.25 -13.47 -3.61
N LEU A 9 -6.44 -12.39 -4.37
CA LEU A 9 -7.58 -12.28 -5.28
C LEU A 9 -7.52 -13.34 -6.40
N SER A 10 -6.34 -13.65 -6.93
CA SER A 10 -6.16 -14.74 -7.89
C SER A 10 -6.52 -16.12 -7.29
N ILE A 11 -6.19 -16.34 -6.02
CA ILE A 11 -6.63 -17.55 -5.29
C ILE A 11 -8.15 -17.57 -5.17
N LEU A 12 -8.78 -16.45 -4.85
CA LEU A 12 -10.24 -16.31 -4.77
C LEU A 12 -10.90 -16.67 -6.11
N ASP A 13 -10.38 -16.18 -7.21
CA ASP A 13 -10.89 -16.47 -8.55
C ASP A 13 -10.75 -17.96 -8.90
N GLU A 14 -9.68 -18.60 -8.48
CA GLU A 14 -9.50 -20.04 -8.66
C GLU A 14 -10.55 -20.84 -7.86
N TYR A 15 -10.85 -20.44 -6.62
CA TYR A 15 -11.95 -21.06 -5.84
C TYR A 15 -13.28 -20.93 -6.57
N LYS A 16 -13.60 -19.75 -7.12
CA LYS A 16 -14.81 -19.52 -7.93
C LYS A 16 -14.84 -20.42 -9.16
N THR A 17 -13.72 -20.52 -9.87
CA THR A 17 -13.61 -21.36 -11.09
C THR A 17 -13.84 -22.84 -10.78
N GLN A 18 -13.34 -23.31 -9.64
CA GLN A 18 -13.55 -24.69 -9.19
C GLN A 18 -14.92 -24.94 -8.54
N GLY A 19 -15.75 -23.91 -8.39
CA GLY A 19 -17.06 -24.01 -7.72
C GLY A 19 -16.95 -24.36 -6.22
N ARG A 20 -15.85 -24.00 -5.56
CA ARG A 20 -15.60 -24.25 -4.14
C ARG A 20 -15.86 -22.99 -3.32
N ASP A 21 -16.37 -23.16 -2.11
CA ASP A 21 -16.53 -22.05 -1.17
C ASP A 21 -15.20 -21.76 -0.45
N PRO A 22 -14.60 -20.56 -0.60
CA PRO A 22 -13.37 -20.21 0.10
C PRO A 22 -13.48 -20.26 1.64
N ARG A 23 -14.67 -20.09 2.20
CA ARG A 23 -14.94 -20.17 3.65
C ARG A 23 -14.78 -21.56 4.23
N GLU A 24 -14.78 -22.60 3.39
CA GLU A 24 -14.46 -23.97 3.81
C GLU A 24 -12.97 -24.20 4.03
N SER A 25 -12.14 -23.20 3.72
CA SER A 25 -10.69 -23.26 4.00
C SER A 25 -10.41 -23.14 5.50
N CYS A 26 -9.26 -23.61 5.93
CA CYS A 26 -8.79 -23.46 7.32
C CYS A 26 -8.04 -22.13 7.56
N LEU A 27 -8.19 -21.14 6.68
CA LEU A 27 -7.51 -19.85 6.78
C LEU A 27 -8.22 -18.98 7.80
N GLU A 28 -7.53 -18.60 8.87
CA GLU A 28 -8.03 -17.70 9.91
C GLU A 28 -7.44 -16.31 9.79
N VAL A 29 -6.16 -16.22 9.36
CA VAL A 29 -5.43 -14.96 9.22
C VAL A 29 -4.64 -14.94 7.91
N GLY A 30 -4.79 -13.86 7.17
CA GLY A 30 -3.95 -13.50 6.03
C GLY A 30 -3.08 -12.31 6.34
N ILE A 31 -1.79 -12.41 6.02
CA ILE A 31 -0.80 -11.36 6.18
C ILE A 31 -0.44 -10.87 4.78
N PHE A 32 -0.74 -9.60 4.52
CA PHE A 32 -0.63 -9.02 3.19
C PHE A 32 0.36 -7.86 3.16
N GLY A 33 1.18 -7.79 2.13
CA GLY A 33 2.17 -6.75 1.96
C GLY A 33 2.89 -6.85 0.63
N ALA A 34 4.01 -6.15 0.51
CA ALA A 34 4.84 -6.01 -0.68
C ALA A 34 4.24 -5.18 -1.83
N GLU A 35 2.94 -4.90 -1.79
CA GLU A 35 2.26 -4.00 -2.72
C GLU A 35 1.19 -3.18 -1.99
N PRO A 36 0.83 -1.98 -2.50
CA PRO A 36 -0.31 -1.24 -1.98
C PRO A 36 -1.61 -2.03 -2.17
N TRP A 37 -2.55 -1.85 -1.24
CA TRP A 37 -3.89 -2.44 -1.34
C TRP A 37 -4.92 -1.60 -0.60
N THR A 38 -6.16 -1.68 -1.06
CA THR A 38 -7.23 -0.82 -0.58
C THR A 38 -8.05 -1.49 0.53
N ASN A 39 -8.81 -0.69 1.28
CA ASN A 39 -9.78 -1.20 2.23
C ASN A 39 -10.93 -1.99 1.54
N ALA A 40 -11.20 -1.71 0.27
CA ALA A 40 -12.17 -2.48 -0.51
C ALA A 40 -11.66 -3.90 -0.76
N MET A 41 -10.41 -4.04 -1.21
CA MET A 41 -9.75 -5.35 -1.37
C MET A 41 -9.69 -6.12 -0.05
N ARG A 42 -9.36 -5.44 1.07
CA ARG A 42 -9.39 -6.05 2.40
C ARG A 42 -10.75 -6.67 2.70
N LYS A 43 -11.82 -5.89 2.55
CA LYS A 43 -13.18 -6.36 2.80
C LYS A 43 -13.59 -7.51 1.89
N GLU A 44 -13.20 -7.48 0.63
CA GLU A 44 -13.46 -8.55 -0.31
C GLU A 44 -12.81 -9.86 0.15
N VAL A 45 -11.54 -9.82 0.50
CA VAL A 45 -10.80 -10.99 1.01
C VAL A 45 -11.39 -11.50 2.32
N GLU A 46 -11.64 -10.61 3.29
CA GLU A 46 -12.19 -10.97 4.60
C GLU A 46 -13.57 -11.63 4.47
N ASN A 47 -14.45 -11.04 3.65
CA ASN A 47 -15.80 -11.56 3.45
C ASN A 47 -15.81 -12.88 2.66
N SER A 48 -14.89 -13.04 1.71
CA SER A 48 -14.87 -14.23 0.86
C SER A 48 -14.33 -15.46 1.58
N PHE A 49 -13.32 -15.28 2.44
CA PHE A 49 -12.64 -16.37 3.12
C PHE A 49 -13.06 -16.53 4.60
N ASP A 50 -13.84 -15.60 5.14
CA ASP A 50 -14.18 -15.51 6.57
C ASP A 50 -12.93 -15.52 7.46
N MET A 51 -11.95 -14.65 7.15
CA MET A 51 -10.68 -14.55 7.84
C MET A 51 -10.30 -13.10 8.16
N HIS A 52 -9.30 -12.91 9.02
CA HIS A 52 -8.72 -11.59 9.25
C HIS A 52 -7.63 -11.29 8.21
N ALA A 53 -7.71 -10.15 7.56
CA ALA A 53 -6.69 -9.65 6.65
C ALA A 53 -5.92 -8.51 7.33
N VAL A 54 -4.62 -8.71 7.58
CA VAL A 54 -3.74 -7.74 8.26
C VAL A 54 -2.62 -7.32 7.34
N ASP A 55 -2.22 -6.06 7.47
CA ASP A 55 -1.14 -5.47 6.69
C ASP A 55 0.22 -5.72 7.35
N ILE A 56 1.23 -5.93 6.54
CA ILE A 56 2.63 -6.04 6.96
C ILE A 56 3.50 -5.11 6.12
N TYR A 57 4.41 -4.42 6.79
CA TYR A 57 5.41 -3.58 6.14
C TYR A 57 6.81 -4.11 6.42
N GLY A 58 7.64 -4.13 5.40
CA GLY A 58 9.05 -4.48 5.51
C GLY A 58 9.79 -4.19 4.21
N LEU A 59 11.10 -4.15 4.28
CA LEU A 59 11.98 -3.96 3.14
C LEU A 59 13.28 -4.75 3.38
N SER A 60 13.81 -5.34 2.32
CA SER A 60 14.98 -6.23 2.39
C SER A 60 16.21 -5.55 2.97
N GLU A 61 16.35 -4.24 2.76
CA GLU A 61 17.48 -3.43 3.23
C GLU A 61 17.51 -3.33 4.75
N VAL A 62 16.36 -3.22 5.38
CA VAL A 62 16.24 -3.12 6.84
C VAL A 62 16.08 -4.51 7.45
N MET A 63 14.97 -5.14 7.19
CA MET A 63 14.66 -6.54 7.50
C MET A 63 13.34 -6.92 6.81
N GLY A 64 13.36 -7.89 5.94
CA GLY A 64 12.14 -8.43 5.34
C GLY A 64 11.88 -9.86 5.81
N PRO A 65 10.62 -10.27 5.90
CA PRO A 65 9.43 -9.46 6.03
C PRO A 65 9.18 -9.07 7.50
N GLY A 66 8.57 -7.90 7.71
CA GLY A 66 8.00 -7.57 9.03
C GLY A 66 8.83 -6.63 9.90
N VAL A 67 8.98 -5.39 9.45
CA VAL A 67 9.43 -4.26 10.28
C VAL A 67 8.26 -3.72 11.11
N ALA A 68 7.05 -3.77 10.55
CA ALA A 68 5.81 -3.36 11.20
C ALA A 68 4.63 -4.23 10.75
N ASN A 69 3.66 -4.45 11.66
CA ASN A 69 2.49 -5.28 11.42
C ASN A 69 1.23 -4.68 12.03
N GLU A 70 0.10 -4.83 11.35
CA GLU A 70 -1.21 -4.59 11.97
C GLU A 70 -1.53 -5.64 13.03
N CYS A 71 -2.37 -5.27 13.99
CA CYS A 71 -2.99 -6.19 14.93
C CYS A 71 -4.37 -6.61 14.41
N VAL A 72 -4.71 -7.87 14.61
CA VAL A 72 -6.04 -8.42 14.26
C VAL A 72 -7.16 -7.66 14.98
N GLU A 73 -6.89 -7.19 16.21
CA GLU A 73 -7.88 -6.54 17.07
C GLU A 73 -8.33 -5.18 16.57
N THR A 74 -7.42 -4.39 15.99
CA THR A 74 -7.71 -2.98 15.66
C THR A 74 -7.62 -2.67 14.17
N LYS A 75 -6.63 -3.23 13.45
CA LYS A 75 -6.36 -2.96 12.02
C LYS A 75 -6.30 -1.47 11.71
N ASP A 76 -5.69 -0.68 12.61
CA ASP A 76 -5.69 0.79 12.61
C ASP A 76 -4.30 1.41 12.38
N GLY A 77 -3.44 0.68 11.70
CA GLY A 77 -2.06 1.00 11.40
C GLY A 77 -1.09 -0.06 11.91
N LEU A 78 0.13 -0.02 11.41
CA LEU A 78 1.11 -1.08 11.61
C LEU A 78 2.00 -0.74 12.81
N HIS A 79 1.98 -1.56 13.85
CA HIS A 79 2.87 -1.44 15.01
C HIS A 79 4.30 -1.76 14.59
N ILE A 80 5.21 -0.83 14.83
CA ILE A 80 6.63 -0.97 14.53
C ILE A 80 7.31 -1.71 15.66
N TRP A 81 8.16 -2.69 15.35
CA TRP A 81 8.97 -3.41 16.33
C TRP A 81 10.11 -2.53 16.86
N GLU A 82 9.76 -1.57 17.75
CA GLU A 82 10.67 -0.52 18.24
C GLU A 82 11.82 -1.04 19.13
N ASP A 83 11.77 -2.26 19.57
CA ASP A 83 12.88 -2.98 20.19
C ASP A 83 13.98 -3.37 19.19
N HIS A 84 13.64 -3.45 17.89
CA HIS A 84 14.56 -3.77 16.80
C HIS A 84 14.83 -2.61 15.85
N PHE A 85 13.87 -1.67 15.73
CA PHE A 85 13.92 -0.60 14.74
C PHE A 85 13.55 0.74 15.38
N TYR A 86 14.41 1.74 15.21
CA TYR A 86 14.08 3.11 15.58
C TYR A 86 13.53 3.87 14.39
N PRO A 87 12.22 4.23 14.38
CA PRO A 87 11.60 4.98 13.30
C PRO A 87 11.72 6.48 13.51
N GLU A 88 11.91 7.21 12.43
CA GLU A 88 11.82 8.66 12.34
C GLU A 88 10.95 9.05 11.14
N ILE A 89 10.24 10.16 11.24
CA ILE A 89 9.66 10.83 10.08
C ILE A 89 10.47 12.08 9.80
N ILE A 90 10.89 12.28 8.55
CA ILE A 90 11.65 13.46 8.15
C ILE A 90 10.91 14.30 7.10
N ASP A 91 11.15 15.59 7.15
CA ASP A 91 10.71 16.51 6.10
C ASP A 91 11.56 16.34 4.84
N LEU A 92 10.91 16.22 3.68
CA LEU A 92 11.56 15.94 2.40
C LEU A 92 12.55 17.04 1.94
N LYS A 93 12.30 18.29 2.34
CA LYS A 93 13.09 19.43 1.89
C LYS A 93 14.24 19.74 2.85
N SER A 94 13.93 19.79 4.13
CA SER A 94 14.90 20.18 5.16
C SER A 94 15.68 19.01 5.74
N ASN A 95 15.24 17.77 5.52
CA ASN A 95 15.74 16.52 6.11
C ASN A 95 15.72 16.51 7.65
N LYS A 96 14.95 17.42 8.27
CA LYS A 96 14.82 17.49 9.72
C LYS A 96 13.71 16.54 10.20
N PRO A 97 13.85 15.95 11.39
CA PRO A 97 12.79 15.17 11.99
C PRO A 97 11.51 15.99 12.17
N LYS A 98 10.37 15.36 11.95
CA LYS A 98 9.02 15.85 12.20
C LYS A 98 8.49 15.25 13.49
N ILE A 99 7.49 15.90 14.06
CA ILE A 99 6.79 15.36 15.23
C ILE A 99 5.82 14.25 14.82
N ASP A 100 5.52 13.34 15.75
CA ASP A 100 4.55 12.28 15.52
C ASP A 100 3.18 12.88 15.10
N GLY A 101 2.53 12.25 14.14
CA GLY A 101 1.29 12.73 13.51
C GLY A 101 1.48 13.53 12.22
N GLU A 102 2.66 14.05 11.93
CA GLU A 102 2.95 14.74 10.68
C GLU A 102 3.42 13.76 9.59
N ILE A 103 2.91 13.93 8.37
CA ILE A 103 3.32 13.13 7.19
C ILE A 103 4.71 13.56 6.74
N GLY A 104 5.56 12.59 6.46
CA GLY A 104 6.90 12.78 5.89
C GLY A 104 7.49 11.47 5.43
N GLU A 105 8.77 11.47 5.10
CA GLU A 105 9.49 10.25 4.68
C GLU A 105 9.89 9.43 5.91
N LEU A 106 9.58 8.14 5.85
CA LEU A 106 9.97 7.18 6.87
C LEU A 106 11.46 6.87 6.79
N VAL A 107 12.10 6.87 7.94
CA VAL A 107 13.52 6.56 8.11
C VAL A 107 13.67 5.53 9.22
N PHE A 108 14.52 4.53 9.00
CA PHE A 108 14.82 3.51 10.00
C PHE A 108 16.28 3.46 10.39
N THR A 109 16.52 3.23 11.67
CA THR A 109 17.80 2.77 12.21
C THR A 109 17.59 1.41 12.86
N THR A 110 18.41 0.42 12.49
CA THR A 110 18.36 -0.91 13.13
C THR A 110 19.11 -0.89 14.46
N LEU A 111 18.50 -1.46 15.50
CA LEU A 111 19.07 -1.47 16.85
C LEU A 111 19.79 -2.76 17.19
N THR A 112 19.33 -3.89 16.63
CA THR A 112 19.82 -5.23 17.00
C THR A 112 20.46 -5.99 15.84
N LYS A 113 20.46 -5.41 14.63
CA LYS A 113 21.00 -6.06 13.43
C LYS A 113 22.53 -5.99 13.42
N GLU A 114 23.20 -7.12 13.61
CA GLU A 114 24.66 -7.22 13.60
C GLU A 114 25.24 -7.27 12.17
N GLY A 115 24.62 -8.06 11.29
CA GLY A 115 24.98 -8.15 9.90
C GLY A 115 24.42 -6.97 9.10
N MET A 116 25.28 -6.13 8.54
CA MET A 116 24.90 -4.95 7.77
C MET A 116 23.95 -4.00 8.55
N PRO A 117 24.40 -3.42 9.68
CA PRO A 117 23.59 -2.49 10.44
C PRO A 117 23.24 -1.26 9.59
N ILE A 118 22.01 -0.80 9.75
CA ILE A 118 21.48 0.36 9.00
C ILE A 118 21.29 1.53 9.94
N ILE A 119 21.81 2.68 9.56
CA ILE A 119 21.69 3.93 10.32
C ILE A 119 21.01 4.97 9.45
N ARG A 120 19.83 5.45 9.91
CA ARG A 120 19.02 6.48 9.25
C ARG A 120 18.79 6.22 7.76
N TYR A 121 18.35 4.99 7.45
CA TYR A 121 18.01 4.59 6.09
C TYR A 121 16.71 5.26 5.65
N ARG A 122 16.77 5.99 4.55
CA ARG A 122 15.62 6.66 3.94
C ARG A 122 14.87 5.67 3.05
N THR A 123 13.66 5.30 3.46
CA THR A 123 12.85 4.30 2.74
C THR A 123 12.23 4.83 1.46
N ARG A 124 12.08 6.14 1.35
CA ARG A 124 11.27 6.86 0.35
C ARG A 124 9.77 6.75 0.55
N ASP A 125 9.31 5.91 1.45
CA ASP A 125 7.89 5.75 1.75
C ASP A 125 7.37 6.92 2.59
N LEU A 126 6.17 7.41 2.24
CA LEU A 126 5.51 8.51 2.92
C LEU A 126 4.46 7.97 3.88
N THR A 127 4.61 8.30 5.14
CA THR A 127 3.71 7.93 6.22
C THR A 127 3.82 8.92 7.38
N ARG A 128 3.17 8.61 8.49
CA ARG A 128 3.33 9.29 9.78
C ARG A 128 3.36 8.29 10.92
N LEU A 129 3.98 8.66 12.02
CA LEU A 129 3.95 7.89 13.25
C LEU A 129 2.75 8.27 14.10
N LEU A 130 2.12 7.29 14.69
CA LEU A 130 0.94 7.40 15.56
C LEU A 130 1.22 6.70 16.89
N PRO A 131 0.54 7.10 17.99
CA PRO A 131 0.63 6.38 19.26
C PRO A 131 0.22 4.92 19.11
N GLY A 132 0.73 4.06 19.99
CA GLY A 132 0.30 2.67 20.08
C GLY A 132 -1.19 2.53 20.47
N THR A 133 -1.82 1.44 20.08
CA THR A 133 -3.21 1.09 20.43
C THR A 133 -3.30 -0.30 21.03
N ALA A 134 -3.44 -1.35 20.23
CA ALA A 134 -3.45 -2.74 20.69
C ALA A 134 -2.10 -3.17 21.30
N ARG A 135 -1.03 -2.48 20.96
CA ARG A 135 0.32 -2.67 21.51
C ARG A 135 0.89 -1.31 21.93
N SER A 136 1.89 -1.32 22.84
CA SER A 136 2.53 -0.09 23.35
C SER A 136 3.45 0.59 22.34
N MET A 137 3.97 -0.15 21.36
CA MET A 137 4.84 0.36 20.29
C MET A 137 4.08 1.34 19.40
N ARG A 138 4.77 2.38 18.90
CA ARG A 138 4.19 3.31 17.93
C ARG A 138 3.78 2.58 16.67
N ARG A 139 2.79 3.15 16.00
CA ARG A 139 2.29 2.66 14.72
C ARG A 139 2.74 3.58 13.60
N MET A 140 2.97 3.02 12.45
CA MET A 140 2.97 3.79 11.22
C MET A 140 1.59 3.69 10.57
N GLU A 141 1.14 4.79 9.97
CA GLU A 141 -0.01 4.77 9.09
C GLU A 141 0.32 3.98 7.81
N LYS A 142 -0.68 3.47 7.14
CA LYS A 142 -0.48 2.84 5.83
C LYS A 142 0.28 3.79 4.90
N VAL A 143 1.25 3.27 4.16
CA VAL A 143 2.05 4.06 3.22
C VAL A 143 1.12 4.69 2.18
N THR A 144 1.19 6.02 2.05
CA THR A 144 0.37 6.80 1.12
C THR A 144 0.98 6.91 -0.27
N GLY A 145 2.26 6.58 -0.40
CA GLY A 145 3.01 6.62 -1.65
C GLY A 145 4.51 6.74 -1.38
N ARG A 146 5.29 6.81 -2.44
CA ARG A 146 6.74 7.00 -2.37
C ARG A 146 7.13 8.39 -2.84
N SER A 147 8.13 8.97 -2.20
CA SER A 147 8.63 10.30 -2.56
C SER A 147 9.32 10.36 -3.93
N ASP A 148 9.83 9.22 -4.41
CA ASP A 148 10.45 9.05 -5.72
C ASP A 148 9.43 8.74 -6.84
N ASP A 149 8.23 8.28 -6.51
CA ASP A 149 7.13 8.07 -7.47
C ASP A 149 6.19 9.28 -7.58
N MET A 150 6.46 10.33 -6.82
CA MET A 150 5.63 11.53 -6.82
C MET A 150 5.74 12.29 -8.14
N ILE A 151 4.60 12.47 -8.79
CA ILE A 151 4.45 13.24 -10.02
C ILE A 151 4.13 14.69 -9.64
N ILE A 152 4.90 15.65 -10.14
CA ILE A 152 4.57 17.07 -9.97
C ILE A 152 3.91 17.56 -11.26
N LEU A 153 2.60 17.74 -11.22
CA LEU A 153 1.83 18.23 -12.37
C LEU A 153 1.33 19.65 -12.08
N ARG A 154 1.85 20.64 -12.79
CA ARG A 154 1.46 22.06 -12.64
C ARG A 154 1.52 22.57 -11.19
N GLY A 155 2.51 22.12 -10.42
CA GLY A 155 2.69 22.51 -9.02
C GLY A 155 1.87 21.69 -8.01
N VAL A 156 1.09 20.71 -8.47
CA VAL A 156 0.36 19.77 -7.62
C VAL A 156 1.14 18.46 -7.53
N ASN A 157 1.31 17.96 -6.32
CA ASN A 157 1.90 16.65 -6.07
C ASN A 157 0.81 15.57 -6.22
N ILE A 158 1.04 14.61 -7.10
CA ILE A 158 0.13 13.50 -7.38
C ILE A 158 0.90 12.20 -7.16
N PHE A 159 0.27 11.28 -6.46
CA PHE A 159 0.81 9.92 -6.29
C PHE A 159 0.02 8.93 -7.14
N PRO A 160 0.69 7.97 -7.81
CA PRO A 160 0.00 6.92 -8.57
C PRO A 160 -1.08 6.20 -7.77
N THR A 161 -0.86 5.95 -6.49
CA THR A 161 -1.83 5.33 -5.58
C THR A 161 -3.15 6.11 -5.45
N GLN A 162 -3.11 7.44 -5.54
CA GLN A 162 -4.32 8.28 -5.50
C GLN A 162 -5.15 8.11 -6.79
N ILE A 163 -4.47 7.91 -7.92
CA ILE A 163 -5.14 7.62 -9.20
C ILE A 163 -5.77 6.24 -9.15
N GLU A 164 -5.03 5.24 -8.68
CA GLU A 164 -5.52 3.88 -8.49
C GLU A 164 -6.79 3.84 -7.62
N GLU A 165 -6.80 4.54 -6.48
CA GLU A 165 -7.97 4.64 -5.61
C GLU A 165 -9.21 5.18 -6.35
N GLN A 166 -9.03 6.15 -7.24
CA GLN A 166 -10.13 6.69 -8.02
C GLN A 166 -10.58 5.72 -9.11
N LEU A 167 -9.66 5.06 -9.81
CA LEU A 167 -9.99 4.06 -10.83
C LEU A 167 -10.81 2.91 -10.23
N LEU A 168 -10.45 2.43 -9.06
CA LEU A 168 -11.15 1.36 -8.35
C LEU A 168 -12.58 1.73 -7.91
N THR A 169 -12.97 3.01 -7.95
CA THR A 169 -14.36 3.42 -7.72
C THR A 169 -15.25 3.22 -8.94
N VAL A 170 -14.64 2.99 -10.12
CA VAL A 170 -15.35 2.84 -11.39
C VAL A 170 -15.41 1.34 -11.73
N GLU A 171 -16.57 0.74 -11.58
CA GLU A 171 -16.77 -0.72 -11.71
C GLU A 171 -16.45 -1.29 -13.10
N THR A 172 -16.38 -0.45 -14.12
CA THR A 172 -16.09 -0.85 -15.50
C THR A 172 -14.60 -0.84 -15.83
N LEU A 173 -13.76 -0.26 -14.96
CA LEU A 173 -12.33 -0.15 -15.20
C LEU A 173 -11.54 -1.24 -14.45
N SER A 174 -10.46 -1.69 -15.09
CA SER A 174 -9.47 -2.58 -14.49
C SER A 174 -8.56 -1.79 -13.54
N PRO A 175 -8.00 -2.41 -12.48
CA PRO A 175 -6.99 -1.80 -11.63
C PRO A 175 -5.65 -1.57 -12.35
N HIS A 176 -5.48 -2.12 -13.55
CA HIS A 176 -4.26 -1.94 -14.34
C HIS A 176 -4.33 -0.64 -15.10
N PHE A 177 -3.34 0.21 -14.86
CA PHE A 177 -3.27 1.52 -15.51
C PHE A 177 -1.83 1.93 -15.81
N GLN A 178 -1.68 2.87 -16.72
CA GLN A 178 -0.42 3.52 -17.05
C GLN A 178 -0.59 5.03 -17.04
N ILE A 179 0.32 5.73 -16.40
CA ILE A 179 0.35 7.20 -16.40
C ILE A 179 1.37 7.67 -17.43
N GLU A 180 0.92 8.53 -18.34
CA GLU A 180 1.77 9.19 -19.31
C GLU A 180 1.75 10.71 -19.05
N ILE A 181 2.94 11.30 -18.89
CA ILE A 181 3.09 12.76 -18.79
C ILE A 181 3.57 13.28 -20.12
N ILE A 182 2.73 14.07 -20.76
CA ILE A 182 3.03 14.69 -22.07
C ILE A 182 3.13 16.19 -21.93
N LYS A 183 4.03 16.78 -22.70
CA LYS A 183 4.17 18.23 -22.79
C LYS A 183 3.29 18.75 -23.91
N ASP A 184 2.21 19.45 -23.54
CA ASP A 184 1.32 20.10 -24.50
C ASP A 184 1.61 21.60 -24.52
N GLN A 185 2.33 22.06 -25.54
CA GLN A 185 2.79 23.43 -25.70
C GLN A 185 3.67 23.90 -24.50
N ARG A 186 3.07 24.63 -23.54
CA ARG A 186 3.75 25.18 -22.37
C ARG A 186 3.35 24.53 -21.04
N MET A 187 2.41 23.59 -21.09
CA MET A 187 1.88 22.94 -19.90
C MET A 187 1.98 21.43 -20.01
N ASP A 188 2.27 20.78 -18.89
CA ASP A 188 2.23 19.33 -18.80
C ASP A 188 0.78 18.85 -18.70
N LYS A 189 0.46 17.77 -19.41
CA LYS A 189 -0.79 17.01 -19.32
C LYS A 189 -0.48 15.62 -18.80
N MET A 190 -1.39 15.09 -18.03
CA MET A 190 -1.37 13.70 -17.60
C MET A 190 -2.47 12.94 -18.32
N LEU A 191 -2.10 11.84 -18.95
CA LEU A 191 -3.01 10.84 -19.48
C LEU A 191 -2.96 9.61 -18.58
N VAL A 192 -4.11 9.06 -18.31
CA VAL A 192 -4.22 7.80 -17.57
C VAL A 192 -4.84 6.78 -18.53
N HIS A 193 -4.03 5.83 -18.96
CA HIS A 193 -4.45 4.72 -19.79
C HIS A 193 -4.90 3.59 -18.88
N THR A 194 -6.10 3.07 -19.08
CA THR A 194 -6.65 1.98 -18.28
C THR A 194 -7.41 1.02 -19.20
N GLU A 195 -7.59 -0.22 -18.73
CA GLU A 195 -8.34 -1.25 -19.45
C GLU A 195 -9.76 -1.34 -18.90
N CYS A 196 -10.71 -1.63 -19.78
CA CYS A 196 -12.07 -1.96 -19.37
C CYS A 196 -12.17 -3.43 -18.92
N VAL A 197 -12.97 -3.70 -17.91
CA VAL A 197 -13.29 -5.08 -17.52
C VAL A 197 -14.13 -5.72 -18.62
N VAL A 198 -13.68 -6.85 -19.16
CA VAL A 198 -14.32 -7.57 -20.25
C VAL A 198 -15.79 -7.86 -19.92
N GLY A 199 -16.69 -7.40 -20.82
CA GLY A 199 -18.14 -7.59 -20.69
C GLY A 199 -18.88 -6.47 -19.95
N LYS A 200 -18.17 -5.45 -19.43
CA LYS A 200 -18.77 -4.26 -18.81
C LYS A 200 -18.56 -2.97 -19.63
N GLU A 201 -18.08 -3.10 -20.86
CA GLU A 201 -17.80 -1.97 -21.75
C GLU A 201 -19.11 -1.27 -22.15
N THR A 202 -19.17 0.04 -21.98
CA THR A 202 -20.25 0.87 -22.54
C THR A 202 -19.92 1.30 -23.98
N GLU A 203 -20.94 1.65 -24.80
CA GLU A 203 -20.70 2.12 -26.17
C GLU A 203 -19.85 3.40 -26.23
N GLU A 204 -19.89 4.25 -25.21
CA GLU A 204 -19.09 5.47 -25.12
C GLU A 204 -17.60 5.18 -24.84
N GLU A 205 -17.29 4.15 -24.07
CA GLU A 205 -15.92 3.74 -23.77
C GLU A 205 -15.21 3.10 -24.98
N ARG A 206 -15.94 2.44 -25.87
CA ARG A 206 -15.41 1.92 -27.14
C ARG A 206 -15.00 3.01 -28.16
N SER A 207 -15.52 4.22 -28.01
CA SER A 207 -15.19 5.34 -28.91
C SER A 207 -13.96 6.13 -28.47
N MET A 208 -13.39 5.85 -27.29
CA MET A 208 -12.22 6.53 -26.72
C MET A 208 -10.92 5.72 -26.82
N SER A 209 -10.97 4.50 -27.34
CA SER A 209 -9.81 3.61 -27.52
C SER A 209 -9.15 3.72 -28.91
#